data_53b09c4bb3d78272e4b0af64e8dc3855
#
_entry.id   53b09c4bb3d78272e4b0af64e8dc3855
#
_cell.length_a   1.000
_cell.length_b   1.000
_cell.length_c   1.000
_cell.angle_alpha   90.00
_cell.angle_beta   90.00
_cell.angle_gamma   90.00
#
_symmetry.space_group_name_H-M   'P 1'
#
loop_
_entity.id
_entity.type
_entity.pdbx_description
1 polymer ?
#
loop_
_entity_poly.entity_id
_entity_poly.type
_entity_poly.pdbx_seq_one_letter_code
_entity_poly.pdbx_strand_id
1 'polypeptide(L)'
;MKLRHFFQNVAIACFYFFVYQVGQFATVYFCLIYLMIRTVIGEAQQPGFRPDPQALLAKCTEQLNQKTLTVSLLAGIVSLLLLWITFAARKRSLIKGAYIQKISGSSAAFSLMLGCSSYILLSYAIALIPFPEAWFESYLEQSSVLSGGNPWIQIIATVLIAPILEEIVFRGLIYTRLRRCMPKLLAAILTSALFGVMHGTIVWFFYTFLLALLMTFIFEKTESLLGNMLLHAAFNACGTAISLLPESAQTAIDSMPFFIHIGILAVGAAATLFGILHFLSDQQEDMEALMN
;
A
#
# COMPACT_ATOMS: atom_id res chain seq x y z
N MET A 1 27.22 -8.83 -22.33
CA MET A 1 27.03 -9.17 -20.91
C MET A 1 26.02 -8.23 -20.22
N LYS A 2 26.13 -6.89 -20.38
CA LYS A 2 25.21 -5.89 -19.74
C LYS A 2 23.73 -6.04 -20.14
N LEU A 3 23.44 -6.27 -21.44
CA LEU A 3 22.04 -6.35 -21.92
C LEU A 3 21.31 -7.60 -21.40
N ARG A 4 21.98 -8.76 -21.38
CA ARG A 4 21.42 -10.00 -20.81
C ARG A 4 21.10 -9.83 -19.30
N HIS A 5 22.01 -9.18 -18.56
CA HIS A 5 21.80 -8.90 -17.13
C HIS A 5 20.62 -7.97 -16.90
N PHE A 6 20.45 -6.95 -17.75
CA PHE A 6 19.30 -6.05 -17.71
C PHE A 6 17.98 -6.83 -17.89
N PHE A 7 17.82 -7.55 -18.99
CA PHE A 7 16.59 -8.31 -19.27
C PHE A 7 16.30 -9.38 -18.19
N GLN A 8 17.33 -10.02 -17.64
CA GLN A 8 17.13 -11.00 -16.57
C GLN A 8 16.55 -10.35 -15.30
N ASN A 9 17.04 -9.20 -14.87
CA ASN A 9 16.53 -8.53 -13.67
C ASN A 9 15.13 -7.98 -13.89
N VAL A 10 14.86 -7.38 -15.05
CA VAL A 10 13.51 -6.91 -15.42
C VAL A 10 12.53 -8.09 -15.47
N ALA A 11 12.89 -9.20 -16.12
CA ALA A 11 12.03 -10.39 -16.19
C ALA A 11 11.73 -10.97 -14.79
N ILE A 12 12.71 -10.97 -13.88
CA ILE A 12 12.49 -11.41 -12.49
C ILE A 12 11.57 -10.45 -11.73
N ALA A 13 11.73 -9.14 -11.93
CA ALA A 13 10.82 -8.15 -11.33
C ALA A 13 9.38 -8.32 -11.83
N CYS A 14 9.20 -8.46 -13.16
CA CYS A 14 7.89 -8.76 -13.76
C CYS A 14 7.29 -10.09 -13.25
N PHE A 15 8.12 -11.11 -13.07
CA PHE A 15 7.68 -12.40 -12.52
C PHE A 15 7.11 -12.26 -11.11
N TYR A 16 7.77 -11.53 -10.20
CA TYR A 16 7.25 -11.31 -8.85
C TYR A 16 5.99 -10.46 -8.84
N PHE A 17 5.93 -9.44 -9.70
CA PHE A 17 4.70 -8.67 -9.90
C PHE A 17 3.57 -9.55 -10.41
N PHE A 18 3.84 -10.43 -11.37
CA PHE A 18 2.85 -11.39 -11.89
C PHE A 18 2.35 -12.34 -10.79
N VAL A 19 3.23 -12.91 -9.96
CA VAL A 19 2.84 -13.78 -8.83
C VAL A 19 1.92 -13.03 -7.86
N TYR A 20 2.24 -11.77 -7.55
CA TYR A 20 1.39 -10.90 -6.74
C TYR A 20 0.00 -10.71 -7.37
N GLN A 21 -0.05 -10.34 -8.65
CA GLN A 21 -1.31 -10.12 -9.37
C GLN A 21 -2.16 -11.40 -9.48
N VAL A 22 -1.53 -12.55 -9.68
CA VAL A 22 -2.23 -13.85 -9.67
C VAL A 22 -2.92 -14.07 -8.32
N GLY A 23 -2.26 -13.77 -7.20
CA GLY A 23 -2.88 -13.86 -5.87
C GLY A 23 -4.09 -12.95 -5.73
N GLN A 24 -3.99 -11.69 -6.19
CA GLN A 24 -5.08 -10.71 -6.14
C GLN A 24 -6.27 -11.16 -6.99
N PHE A 25 -6.06 -11.38 -8.28
CA PHE A 25 -7.14 -11.74 -9.21
C PHE A 25 -7.76 -13.11 -8.91
N ALA A 26 -6.96 -14.14 -8.62
CA ALA A 26 -7.47 -15.45 -8.29
C ALA A 26 -8.42 -15.41 -7.08
N THR A 27 -8.09 -14.62 -6.04
CA THR A 27 -8.95 -14.46 -4.87
C THR A 27 -10.26 -13.76 -5.22
N VAL A 28 -10.20 -12.65 -5.97
CA VAL A 28 -11.40 -11.92 -6.40
C VAL A 28 -12.32 -12.83 -7.22
N TYR A 29 -11.79 -13.53 -8.22
CA TYR A 29 -12.57 -14.46 -9.05
C TYR A 29 -13.14 -15.63 -8.25
N PHE A 30 -12.37 -16.19 -7.32
CA PHE A 30 -12.88 -17.26 -6.44
C PHE A 30 -14.04 -16.77 -5.57
N CYS A 31 -13.91 -15.57 -4.97
CA CYS A 31 -14.99 -14.98 -4.19
C CYS A 31 -16.22 -14.69 -5.03
N LEU A 32 -16.06 -14.20 -6.26
CA LEU A 32 -17.16 -13.95 -7.18
C LEU A 32 -17.88 -15.26 -7.56
N ILE A 33 -17.14 -16.30 -7.93
CA ILE A 33 -17.71 -17.61 -8.25
C ILE A 33 -18.45 -18.20 -7.04
N TYR A 34 -17.87 -18.12 -5.86
CA TYR A 34 -18.52 -18.56 -4.62
C TYR A 34 -19.83 -17.82 -4.38
N LEU A 35 -19.86 -16.49 -4.54
CA LEU A 35 -21.06 -15.68 -4.38
C LEU A 35 -22.11 -16.05 -5.44
N MET A 36 -21.72 -16.26 -6.69
CA MET A 36 -22.63 -16.68 -7.77
C MET A 36 -23.29 -18.03 -7.43
N ILE A 37 -22.49 -19.04 -7.06
CA ILE A 37 -23.01 -20.37 -6.70
C ILE A 37 -23.98 -20.26 -5.52
N ARG A 38 -23.59 -19.55 -4.47
CA ARG A 38 -24.43 -19.36 -3.28
C ARG A 38 -25.74 -18.64 -3.59
N THR A 39 -25.72 -17.61 -4.43
CA THR A 39 -26.90 -16.83 -4.81
C THR A 39 -27.82 -17.68 -5.67
N VAL A 40 -27.30 -18.42 -6.66
CA VAL A 40 -28.09 -19.32 -7.50
C VAL A 40 -28.76 -20.40 -6.66
N ILE A 41 -28.04 -21.06 -5.75
CA ILE A 41 -28.62 -22.08 -4.87
C ILE A 41 -29.75 -21.52 -3.99
N GLY A 42 -29.54 -20.30 -3.45
CA GLY A 42 -30.53 -19.64 -2.60
C GLY A 42 -31.78 -19.21 -3.36
N GLU A 43 -31.65 -18.71 -4.58
CA GLU A 43 -32.77 -18.26 -5.41
C GLU A 43 -33.51 -19.42 -6.12
N ALA A 44 -32.80 -20.51 -6.44
CA ALA A 44 -33.38 -21.70 -7.07
C ALA A 44 -34.43 -22.39 -6.18
N GLN A 45 -34.46 -22.09 -4.89
CA GLN A 45 -35.49 -22.58 -3.96
C GLN A 45 -36.84 -21.83 -4.08
N GLN A 46 -36.88 -20.70 -4.82
CA GLN A 46 -38.10 -19.92 -5.01
C GLN A 46 -38.93 -20.45 -6.20
N PRO A 47 -40.25 -20.57 -6.07
CA PRO A 47 -41.12 -20.99 -7.18
C PRO A 47 -41.02 -20.04 -8.37
N GLY A 48 -40.75 -20.56 -9.56
CA GLY A 48 -40.69 -19.77 -10.80
C GLY A 48 -39.34 -19.08 -11.04
N PHE A 49 -38.31 -19.38 -10.27
CA PHE A 49 -36.97 -18.84 -10.51
C PHE A 49 -36.49 -19.13 -11.93
N ARG A 50 -36.11 -18.06 -12.63
CA ARG A 50 -35.44 -18.13 -13.93
C ARG A 50 -34.15 -17.30 -13.81
N PRO A 51 -32.97 -17.94 -13.96
CA PRO A 51 -31.71 -17.20 -13.83
C PRO A 51 -31.54 -16.18 -14.96
N ASP A 52 -31.39 -14.91 -14.59
CA ASP A 52 -30.90 -13.87 -15.46
C ASP A 52 -29.39 -13.68 -15.16
N PRO A 53 -28.49 -14.05 -16.09
CA PRO A 53 -27.07 -13.96 -15.85
C PRO A 53 -26.56 -12.54 -15.57
N GLN A 54 -27.19 -11.51 -16.17
CA GLN A 54 -26.78 -10.12 -15.97
C GLN A 54 -27.19 -9.61 -14.60
N ALA A 55 -28.44 -9.85 -14.21
CA ALA A 55 -28.94 -9.49 -12.87
C ALA A 55 -28.18 -10.23 -11.77
N LEU A 56 -27.86 -11.51 -11.99
CA LEU A 56 -27.08 -12.32 -11.06
C LEU A 56 -25.64 -11.76 -10.90
N LEU A 57 -24.97 -11.44 -12.01
CA LEU A 57 -23.64 -10.87 -11.98
C LEU A 57 -23.63 -9.51 -11.27
N ALA A 58 -24.59 -8.64 -11.57
CA ALA A 58 -24.71 -7.33 -10.91
C ALA A 58 -24.89 -7.48 -9.40
N LYS A 59 -25.79 -8.37 -8.95
CA LYS A 59 -26.02 -8.66 -7.54
C LYS A 59 -24.76 -9.20 -6.83
N CYS A 60 -24.04 -10.12 -7.48
CA CYS A 60 -22.82 -10.68 -6.92
C CYS A 60 -21.69 -9.66 -6.86
N THR A 61 -21.59 -8.78 -7.86
CA THR A 61 -20.61 -7.67 -7.86
C THR A 61 -20.90 -6.69 -6.74
N GLU A 62 -22.17 -6.32 -6.54
CA GLU A 62 -22.58 -5.48 -5.41
C GLU A 62 -22.21 -6.11 -4.05
N GLN A 63 -22.50 -7.40 -3.86
CA GLN A 63 -22.10 -8.12 -2.65
C GLN A 63 -20.58 -8.20 -2.47
N LEU A 64 -19.83 -8.30 -3.56
CA LEU A 64 -18.37 -8.28 -3.53
C LEU A 64 -17.85 -6.93 -3.09
N ASN A 65 -18.40 -5.83 -3.62
CA ASN A 65 -18.06 -4.46 -3.27
C ASN A 65 -18.30 -4.19 -1.78
N GLN A 66 -19.44 -4.64 -1.23
CA GLN A 66 -19.73 -4.54 0.20
C GLN A 66 -18.76 -5.32 1.10
N LYS A 67 -17.99 -6.26 0.54
CA LYS A 67 -16.98 -7.09 1.24
C LYS A 67 -15.54 -6.79 0.80
N THR A 68 -15.32 -5.66 0.15
CA THR A 68 -14.01 -5.32 -0.43
C THR A 68 -12.86 -5.50 0.56
N LEU A 69 -12.97 -5.04 1.80
CA LEU A 69 -11.93 -5.20 2.82
C LEU A 69 -11.65 -6.67 3.16
N THR A 70 -12.69 -7.49 3.25
CA THR A 70 -12.52 -8.94 3.51
C THR A 70 -11.84 -9.63 2.33
N VAL A 71 -12.25 -9.28 1.11
CA VAL A 71 -11.66 -9.83 -0.12
C VAL A 71 -10.20 -9.37 -0.25
N SER A 72 -9.90 -8.10 0.03
CA SER A 72 -8.53 -7.57 0.02
C SER A 72 -7.64 -8.24 1.06
N LEU A 73 -8.17 -8.49 2.26
CA LEU A 73 -7.46 -9.24 3.30
C LEU A 73 -7.11 -10.66 2.83
N LEU A 74 -8.09 -11.38 2.28
CA LEU A 74 -7.88 -12.72 1.74
C LEU A 74 -6.88 -12.71 0.58
N ALA A 75 -7.01 -11.76 -0.35
CA ALA A 75 -6.11 -11.60 -1.48
C ALA A 75 -4.67 -11.30 -1.02
N GLY A 76 -4.51 -10.49 0.03
CA GLY A 76 -3.23 -10.22 0.65
C GLY A 76 -2.59 -11.49 1.23
N ILE A 77 -3.35 -12.27 1.99
CA ILE A 77 -2.87 -13.55 2.56
C ILE A 77 -2.50 -14.55 1.45
N VAL A 78 -3.35 -14.71 0.44
CA VAL A 78 -3.09 -15.62 -0.70
C VAL A 78 -1.84 -15.20 -1.46
N SER A 79 -1.66 -13.90 -1.73
CA SER A 79 -0.47 -13.38 -2.40
C SER A 79 0.81 -13.63 -1.59
N LEU A 80 0.77 -13.42 -0.26
CA LEU A 80 1.90 -13.74 0.64
C LEU A 80 2.24 -15.25 0.60
N LEU A 81 1.23 -16.10 0.63
CA LEU A 81 1.42 -17.56 0.53
C LEU A 81 2.02 -17.96 -0.82
N LEU A 82 1.56 -17.40 -1.94
CA LEU A 82 2.11 -17.68 -3.27
C LEU A 82 3.58 -17.22 -3.38
N LEU A 83 3.90 -16.04 -2.84
CA LEU A 83 5.29 -15.59 -2.77
C LEU A 83 6.14 -16.50 -1.91
N TRP A 84 5.65 -16.90 -0.73
CA TRP A 84 6.35 -17.83 0.14
C TRP A 84 6.60 -19.18 -0.54
N ILE A 85 5.59 -19.77 -1.18
CA ILE A 85 5.70 -21.02 -1.97
C ILE A 85 6.75 -20.85 -3.09
N THR A 86 6.73 -19.72 -3.79
CA THR A 86 7.68 -19.42 -4.87
C THR A 86 9.14 -19.43 -4.38
N PHE A 87 9.38 -18.91 -3.17
CA PHE A 87 10.71 -18.91 -2.56
C PHE A 87 11.07 -20.30 -2.00
N ALA A 88 10.12 -20.96 -1.33
CA ALA A 88 10.31 -22.31 -0.77
C ALA A 88 10.63 -23.35 -1.85
N ALA A 89 9.93 -23.30 -2.98
CA ALA A 89 10.19 -24.17 -4.14
C ALA A 89 11.63 -24.02 -4.71
N ARG A 90 12.23 -22.83 -4.49
CA ARG A 90 13.62 -22.56 -4.88
C ARG A 90 14.61 -22.75 -3.71
N LYS A 91 14.17 -23.36 -2.61
CA LYS A 91 14.96 -23.53 -1.37
C LYS A 91 15.57 -22.22 -0.85
N ARG A 92 14.81 -21.11 -0.94
CA ARG A 92 15.22 -19.77 -0.51
C ARG A 92 14.27 -19.23 0.57
N SER A 93 14.79 -18.38 1.45
CA SER A 93 13.97 -17.67 2.43
C SER A 93 13.39 -16.41 1.82
N LEU A 94 12.05 -16.21 1.91
CA LEU A 94 11.40 -14.98 1.51
C LEU A 94 11.88 -13.80 2.37
N ILE A 95 12.01 -13.99 3.68
CA ILE A 95 12.47 -12.97 4.65
C ILE A 95 13.83 -12.40 4.23
N LYS A 96 14.81 -13.29 3.96
CA LYS A 96 16.15 -12.87 3.48
C LYS A 96 16.09 -12.28 2.08
N GLY A 97 15.28 -12.85 1.19
CA GLY A 97 15.14 -12.40 -0.20
C GLY A 97 14.48 -11.04 -0.33
N ALA A 98 13.62 -10.68 0.61
CA ALA A 98 12.94 -9.40 0.70
C ALA A 98 13.64 -8.37 1.63
N TYR A 99 14.84 -8.66 2.12
CA TYR A 99 15.61 -7.75 3.00
C TYR A 99 14.86 -7.37 4.30
N ILE A 100 14.12 -8.30 4.90
CA ILE A 100 13.51 -8.09 6.22
C ILE A 100 14.58 -8.36 7.27
N GLN A 101 15.17 -7.29 7.80
CA GLN A 101 16.27 -7.31 8.77
C GLN A 101 15.90 -6.48 9.99
N LYS A 102 16.59 -6.71 11.11
CA LYS A 102 16.46 -5.86 12.30
C LYS A 102 16.99 -4.46 12.01
N ILE A 103 16.33 -3.46 12.56
CA ILE A 103 16.75 -2.06 12.55
C ILE A 103 16.96 -1.59 13.99
N SER A 104 17.64 -0.46 14.17
CA SER A 104 17.79 0.17 15.48
C SER A 104 16.43 0.65 16.03
N GLY A 105 16.34 0.80 17.35
CA GLY A 105 15.16 1.39 17.97
C GLY A 105 14.90 2.82 17.52
N SER A 106 15.95 3.58 17.28
CA SER A 106 15.89 4.94 16.70
C SER A 106 15.27 4.90 15.30
N SER A 107 15.81 4.09 14.38
CA SER A 107 15.28 3.94 13.03
C SER A 107 13.82 3.50 13.03
N ALA A 108 13.41 2.61 13.95
CA ALA A 108 12.01 2.19 14.09
C ALA A 108 11.12 3.37 14.54
N ALA A 109 11.52 4.13 15.54
CA ALA A 109 10.78 5.28 16.05
C ALA A 109 10.64 6.38 14.97
N PHE A 110 11.72 6.70 14.26
CA PHE A 110 11.68 7.68 13.17
C PHE A 110 10.88 7.20 11.96
N SER A 111 10.87 5.90 11.66
CA SER A 111 9.99 5.34 10.62
C SER A 111 8.51 5.51 10.97
N LEU A 112 8.11 5.22 12.21
CA LEU A 112 6.74 5.45 12.69
C LEU A 112 6.37 6.94 12.64
N MET A 113 7.25 7.82 13.13
CA MET A 113 7.06 9.26 13.08
C MET A 113 6.89 9.76 11.63
N LEU A 114 7.74 9.30 10.70
CA LEU A 114 7.63 9.63 9.28
C LEU A 114 6.31 9.14 8.68
N GLY A 115 5.82 7.97 9.07
CA GLY A 115 4.51 7.48 8.64
C GLY A 115 3.39 8.42 9.03
N CYS A 116 3.31 8.79 10.32
CA CYS A 116 2.29 9.71 10.83
C CYS A 116 2.43 11.12 10.21
N SER A 117 3.63 11.67 10.18
CA SER A 117 3.86 13.03 9.68
C SER A 117 3.64 13.14 8.16
N SER A 118 4.02 12.13 7.39
CA SER A 118 3.76 12.10 5.95
C SER A 118 2.27 11.90 5.63
N TYR A 119 1.51 11.18 6.48
CA TYR A 119 0.06 11.15 6.34
C TYR A 119 -0.54 12.55 6.46
N ILE A 120 -0.19 13.29 7.51
CA ILE A 120 -0.63 14.68 7.71
C ILE A 120 -0.21 15.54 6.51
N LEU A 121 1.08 15.52 6.16
CA LEU A 121 1.61 16.33 5.07
C LEU A 121 0.88 16.07 3.75
N LEU A 122 0.77 14.80 3.34
CA LEU A 122 0.20 14.44 2.04
C LEU A 122 -1.32 14.65 2.00
N SER A 123 -2.05 14.34 3.07
CA SER A 123 -3.50 14.53 3.12
C SER A 123 -3.88 16.00 2.98
N TYR A 124 -3.19 16.89 3.72
CA TYR A 124 -3.45 18.33 3.63
C TYR A 124 -2.90 18.94 2.33
N ALA A 125 -1.76 18.47 1.81
CA ALA A 125 -1.23 18.94 0.54
C ALA A 125 -2.17 18.60 -0.64
N ILE A 126 -2.73 17.40 -0.67
CA ILE A 126 -3.71 16.98 -1.67
C ILE A 126 -4.98 17.82 -1.61
N ALA A 127 -5.46 18.14 -0.40
CA ALA A 127 -6.65 18.99 -0.22
C ALA A 127 -6.46 20.43 -0.75
N LEU A 128 -5.22 20.90 -0.90
CA LEU A 128 -4.92 22.22 -1.47
C LEU A 128 -4.81 22.21 -3.01
N ILE A 129 -4.75 21.04 -3.65
CA ILE A 129 -4.64 20.92 -5.10
C ILE A 129 -6.05 20.99 -5.71
N PRO A 130 -6.32 21.93 -6.64
CA PRO A 130 -7.61 22.02 -7.31
C PRO A 130 -7.74 20.92 -8.38
N PHE A 131 -7.94 19.69 -7.96
CA PHE A 131 -8.19 18.59 -8.89
C PHE A 131 -9.52 18.79 -9.64
N PRO A 132 -9.65 18.32 -10.89
CA PRO A 132 -10.94 18.20 -11.53
C PRO A 132 -11.93 17.43 -10.67
N GLU A 133 -13.18 17.92 -10.60
CA GLU A 133 -14.24 17.37 -9.74
C GLU A 133 -14.40 15.84 -9.92
N ALA A 134 -14.45 15.35 -11.17
CA ALA A 134 -14.56 13.93 -11.45
C ALA A 134 -13.41 13.05 -10.90
N TRP A 135 -12.19 13.60 -10.77
CA TRP A 135 -11.06 12.87 -10.15
C TRP A 135 -11.20 12.80 -8.64
N PHE A 136 -11.69 13.88 -8.04
CA PHE A 136 -11.89 13.94 -6.60
C PHE A 136 -13.10 13.09 -6.17
N GLU A 137 -14.19 13.09 -6.93
CA GLU A 137 -15.33 12.20 -6.72
C GLU A 137 -14.92 10.72 -6.76
N SER A 138 -14.16 10.31 -7.78
CA SER A 138 -13.64 8.94 -7.88
C SER A 138 -12.75 8.56 -6.69
N TYR A 139 -11.96 9.50 -6.19
CA TYR A 139 -11.16 9.30 -4.98
C TYR A 139 -12.04 9.11 -3.73
N LEU A 140 -13.08 9.94 -3.55
CA LEU A 140 -14.00 9.84 -2.42
C LEU A 140 -14.80 8.54 -2.45
N GLU A 141 -15.29 8.13 -3.62
CA GLU A 141 -16.01 6.89 -3.81
C GLU A 141 -15.16 5.67 -3.38
N GLN A 142 -13.93 5.57 -3.89
CA GLN A 142 -13.03 4.49 -3.49
C GLN A 142 -12.64 4.54 -2.01
N SER A 143 -12.45 5.74 -1.45
CA SER A 143 -12.14 5.91 -0.02
C SER A 143 -13.29 5.45 0.86
N SER A 144 -14.53 5.71 0.46
CA SER A 144 -15.74 5.28 1.19
C SER A 144 -15.86 3.75 1.25
N VAL A 145 -15.47 3.05 0.17
CA VAL A 145 -15.46 1.57 0.13
C VAL A 145 -14.47 0.99 1.14
N LEU A 146 -13.34 1.66 1.37
CA LEU A 146 -12.33 1.23 2.35
C LEU A 146 -12.69 1.61 3.79
N SER A 147 -13.61 2.57 3.97
CA SER A 147 -14.04 3.04 5.30
C SER A 147 -15.25 2.26 5.84
N GLY A 148 -15.87 1.39 5.02
CA GLY A 148 -17.05 0.60 5.39
C GLY A 148 -16.70 -0.76 5.98
N GLY A 149 -17.62 -1.30 6.81
CA GLY A 149 -17.54 -2.67 7.27
C GLY A 149 -17.01 -2.86 8.70
N ASN A 150 -16.43 -4.04 8.97
CA ASN A 150 -15.94 -4.37 10.31
C ASN A 150 -14.59 -3.66 10.58
N PRO A 151 -14.49 -2.82 11.65
CA PRO A 151 -13.27 -2.08 11.97
C PRO A 151 -12.02 -2.97 12.15
N TRP A 152 -12.17 -4.16 12.71
CA TRP A 152 -11.05 -5.08 12.90
C TRP A 152 -10.53 -5.63 11.57
N ILE A 153 -11.44 -5.93 10.63
CA ILE A 153 -11.04 -6.35 9.28
C ILE A 153 -10.32 -5.19 8.57
N GLN A 154 -10.83 -3.96 8.71
CA GLN A 154 -10.20 -2.77 8.16
C GLN A 154 -8.78 -2.60 8.70
N ILE A 155 -8.60 -2.61 10.03
CA ILE A 155 -7.27 -2.48 10.65
C ILE A 155 -6.33 -3.59 10.18
N ILE A 156 -6.74 -4.85 10.23
CA ILE A 156 -5.88 -5.97 9.84
C ILE A 156 -5.51 -5.90 8.36
N ALA A 157 -6.47 -5.58 7.49
CA ALA A 157 -6.25 -5.50 6.05
C ALA A 157 -5.34 -4.33 5.68
N THR A 158 -5.65 -3.11 6.16
CA THR A 158 -4.99 -1.88 5.68
C THR A 158 -3.74 -1.52 6.47
N VAL A 159 -3.71 -1.78 7.78
CA VAL A 159 -2.57 -1.39 8.62
C VAL A 159 -1.52 -2.50 8.74
N LEU A 160 -1.92 -3.76 8.61
CA LEU A 160 -0.99 -4.87 8.81
C LEU A 160 -0.67 -5.62 7.51
N ILE A 161 -1.66 -6.22 6.87
CA ILE A 161 -1.42 -7.15 5.75
C ILE A 161 -1.00 -6.42 4.48
N ALA A 162 -1.68 -5.31 4.13
CA ALA A 162 -1.32 -4.55 2.93
C ALA A 162 0.11 -3.98 3.01
N PRO A 163 0.54 -3.26 4.09
CA PRO A 163 1.91 -2.79 4.19
C PRO A 163 2.97 -3.89 4.11
N ILE A 164 2.75 -5.02 4.78
CA ILE A 164 3.69 -6.15 4.73
C ILE A 164 3.83 -6.69 3.30
N LEU A 165 2.71 -6.98 2.64
CA LEU A 165 2.70 -7.53 1.29
C LEU A 165 3.29 -6.55 0.28
N GLU A 166 2.85 -5.31 0.32
CA GLU A 166 3.24 -4.29 -0.65
C GLU A 166 4.72 -3.94 -0.53
N GLU A 167 5.26 -3.79 0.69
CA GLU A 167 6.68 -3.55 0.85
C GLU A 167 7.53 -4.75 0.39
N ILE A 168 7.10 -5.99 0.67
CA ILE A 168 7.77 -7.18 0.14
C ILE A 168 7.80 -7.13 -1.38
N VAL A 169 6.66 -6.88 -2.03
CA VAL A 169 6.56 -6.90 -3.49
C VAL A 169 7.33 -5.74 -4.12
N PHE A 170 7.01 -4.51 -3.73
CA PHE A 170 7.51 -3.33 -4.45
C PHE A 170 8.96 -3.01 -4.09
N ARG A 171 9.33 -2.96 -2.81
CA ARG A 171 10.72 -2.63 -2.40
C ARG A 171 11.60 -3.87 -2.33
N GLY A 172 11.12 -4.93 -1.67
CA GLY A 172 11.88 -6.15 -1.48
C GLY A 172 12.20 -6.89 -2.78
N LEU A 173 11.23 -7.03 -3.67
CA LEU A 173 11.37 -7.89 -4.85
C LEU A 173 11.52 -7.12 -6.16
N ILE A 174 10.71 -6.09 -6.44
CA ILE A 174 10.76 -5.35 -7.71
C ILE A 174 11.92 -4.36 -7.70
N TYR A 175 11.92 -3.40 -6.77
CA TYR A 175 12.94 -2.35 -6.68
C TYR A 175 14.35 -2.92 -6.59
N THR A 176 14.57 -3.92 -5.71
CA THR A 176 15.89 -4.55 -5.54
C THR A 176 16.39 -5.24 -6.79
N ARG A 177 15.51 -5.67 -7.72
CA ARG A 177 15.90 -6.20 -9.02
C ARG A 177 16.22 -5.10 -10.01
N LEU A 178 15.38 -4.06 -10.06
CA LEU A 178 15.58 -2.95 -10.98
C LEU A 178 16.87 -2.15 -10.65
N ARG A 179 17.17 -1.86 -9.38
CA ARG A 179 18.40 -1.15 -8.97
C ARG A 179 19.70 -1.88 -9.31
N ARG A 180 19.64 -3.18 -9.66
CA ARG A 180 20.82 -3.94 -10.12
C ARG A 180 21.14 -3.74 -11.58
N CYS A 181 20.21 -3.24 -12.37
CA CYS A 181 20.34 -3.16 -13.83
C CYS A 181 20.12 -1.73 -14.39
N MET A 182 19.73 -0.79 -13.54
CA MET A 182 19.55 0.61 -13.91
C MET A 182 19.92 1.53 -12.73
N PRO A 183 20.08 2.87 -12.95
CA PRO A 183 20.35 3.83 -11.88
C PRO A 183 19.30 3.75 -10.77
N LYS A 184 19.72 3.83 -9.51
CA LYS A 184 18.84 3.71 -8.33
C LYS A 184 17.64 4.66 -8.38
N LEU A 185 17.86 5.91 -8.78
CA LEU A 185 16.80 6.91 -8.90
C LEU A 185 15.75 6.50 -9.94
N LEU A 186 16.18 6.00 -11.10
CA LEU A 186 15.25 5.51 -12.14
C LEU A 186 14.45 4.30 -11.63
N ALA A 187 15.11 3.35 -10.96
CA ALA A 187 14.44 2.22 -10.36
C ALA A 187 13.42 2.65 -9.30
N ALA A 188 13.76 3.65 -8.47
CA ALA A 188 12.87 4.22 -7.47
C ALA A 188 11.63 4.86 -8.13
N ILE A 189 11.83 5.70 -9.14
CA ILE A 189 10.74 6.37 -9.86
C ILE A 189 9.81 5.34 -10.52
N LEU A 190 10.35 4.36 -11.24
CA LEU A 190 9.56 3.34 -11.92
C LEU A 190 8.76 2.47 -10.95
N THR A 191 9.39 2.03 -9.85
CA THR A 191 8.69 1.21 -8.85
C THR A 191 7.64 2.01 -8.10
N SER A 192 7.91 3.28 -7.78
CA SER A 192 6.95 4.17 -7.12
C SER A 192 5.79 4.53 -8.03
N ALA A 193 6.03 4.75 -9.34
CA ALA A 193 4.97 4.96 -10.32
C ALA A 193 4.09 3.72 -10.48
N LEU A 194 4.69 2.52 -10.54
CA LEU A 194 3.94 1.27 -10.56
C LEU A 194 3.07 1.11 -9.30
N PHE A 195 3.62 1.44 -8.12
CA PHE A 195 2.90 1.43 -6.86
C PHE A 195 1.71 2.39 -6.89
N GLY A 196 1.92 3.62 -7.38
CA GLY A 196 0.86 4.62 -7.53
C GLY A 196 -0.26 4.18 -8.46
N VAL A 197 0.09 3.62 -9.64
CA VAL A 197 -0.91 3.11 -10.62
C VAL A 197 -1.77 2.01 -10.02
N MET A 198 -1.23 1.17 -9.14
CA MET A 198 -1.98 0.09 -8.48
C MET A 198 -3.05 0.58 -7.51
N HIS A 199 -3.08 1.87 -7.17
CA HIS A 199 -4.08 2.45 -6.27
C HIS A 199 -5.36 2.95 -6.98
N GLY A 200 -5.41 2.89 -8.31
CA GLY A 200 -6.64 2.97 -9.11
C GLY A 200 -7.13 4.37 -9.47
N THR A 201 -7.02 5.40 -8.62
CA THR A 201 -7.43 6.76 -8.96
C THR A 201 -6.23 7.69 -9.16
N ILE A 202 -6.43 8.77 -9.93
CA ILE A 202 -5.34 9.75 -10.20
C ILE A 202 -4.93 10.47 -8.90
N VAL A 203 -5.88 10.79 -8.04
CA VAL A 203 -5.58 11.44 -6.76
C VAL A 203 -4.75 10.51 -5.87
N TRP A 204 -5.14 9.24 -5.77
CA TRP A 204 -4.33 8.24 -5.05
C TRP A 204 -2.97 8.02 -5.68
N PHE A 205 -2.88 8.01 -7.01
CA PHE A 205 -1.59 7.90 -7.70
C PHE A 205 -0.58 8.93 -7.19
N PHE A 206 -0.96 10.21 -7.13
CA PHE A 206 -0.02 11.27 -6.76
C PHE A 206 0.53 11.10 -5.35
N TYR A 207 -0.32 10.92 -4.35
CA TYR A 207 0.20 10.83 -2.99
C TYR A 207 0.87 9.48 -2.68
N THR A 208 0.37 8.37 -3.23
CA THR A 208 1.03 7.07 -3.05
C THR A 208 2.35 7.00 -3.80
N PHE A 209 2.49 7.67 -4.94
CA PHE A 209 3.77 7.83 -5.63
C PHE A 209 4.80 8.57 -4.76
N LEU A 210 4.40 9.70 -4.15
CA LEU A 210 5.29 10.48 -3.28
C LEU A 210 5.65 9.69 -2.01
N LEU A 211 4.68 9.05 -1.37
CA LEU A 211 4.91 8.16 -0.25
C LEU A 211 5.85 7.01 -0.63
N ALA A 212 5.66 6.44 -1.81
CA ALA A 212 6.50 5.37 -2.34
C ALA A 212 7.96 5.77 -2.55
N LEU A 213 8.20 7.00 -3.00
CA LEU A 213 9.56 7.57 -3.11
C LEU A 213 10.20 7.73 -1.73
N LEU A 214 9.45 8.25 -0.74
CA LEU A 214 9.92 8.36 0.64
C LEU A 214 10.27 6.98 1.22
N MET A 215 9.39 5.99 1.05
CA MET A 215 9.66 4.63 1.50
C MET A 215 10.88 4.01 0.81
N THR A 216 11.08 4.26 -0.49
CA THR A 216 12.28 3.78 -1.20
C THR A 216 13.55 4.47 -0.68
N PHE A 217 13.47 5.75 -0.33
CA PHE A 217 14.56 6.46 0.33
C PHE A 217 14.90 5.83 1.69
N ILE A 218 13.93 5.55 2.55
CA ILE A 218 14.15 4.89 3.85
C ILE A 218 14.75 3.49 3.67
N PHE A 219 14.27 2.72 2.68
CA PHE A 219 14.85 1.41 2.36
C PHE A 219 16.34 1.51 1.96
N GLU A 220 16.73 2.51 1.17
CA GLU A 220 18.13 2.73 0.80
C GLU A 220 19.00 3.15 2.00
N LYS A 221 18.39 3.75 3.02
CA LYS A 221 19.10 4.19 4.23
C LYS A 221 19.24 3.08 5.28
N THR A 222 18.22 2.27 5.45
CA THR A 222 18.18 1.22 6.48
C THR A 222 18.59 -0.16 5.97
N GLU A 223 18.62 -0.35 4.65
CA GLU A 223 18.76 -1.65 3.98
C GLU A 223 17.78 -2.72 4.51
N SER A 224 16.67 -2.29 5.12
CA SER A 224 15.68 -3.17 5.73
C SER A 224 14.26 -2.75 5.38
N LEU A 225 13.43 -3.72 4.99
CA LEU A 225 11.99 -3.48 4.81
C LEU A 225 11.24 -3.22 6.11
N LEU A 226 11.80 -3.56 7.28
CA LEU A 226 11.10 -3.38 8.54
C LEU A 226 10.80 -1.90 8.81
N GLY A 227 11.75 -0.99 8.51
CA GLY A 227 11.51 0.46 8.59
C GLY A 227 10.39 0.92 7.68
N ASN A 228 10.37 0.42 6.44
CA ASN A 228 9.31 0.73 5.48
C ASN A 228 7.95 0.21 5.93
N MET A 229 7.88 -1.04 6.40
CA MET A 229 6.63 -1.62 6.91
C MET A 229 6.08 -0.82 8.08
N LEU A 230 6.94 -0.36 9.00
CA LEU A 230 6.54 0.49 10.13
C LEU A 230 6.04 1.87 9.66
N LEU A 231 6.75 2.52 8.74
CA LEU A 231 6.35 3.80 8.14
C LEU A 231 4.99 3.66 7.45
N HIS A 232 4.85 2.67 6.57
CA HIS A 232 3.63 2.42 5.81
C HIS A 232 2.45 2.07 6.72
N ALA A 233 2.67 1.19 7.71
CA ALA A 233 1.65 0.84 8.70
C ALA A 233 1.20 2.06 9.52
N ALA A 234 2.13 2.93 9.94
CA ALA A 234 1.80 4.15 10.67
C ALA A 234 1.02 5.14 9.79
N PHE A 235 1.40 5.31 8.54
CA PHE A 235 0.66 6.11 7.57
C PHE A 235 -0.79 5.62 7.42
N ASN A 236 -0.98 4.33 7.16
CA ASN A 236 -2.30 3.72 7.01
C ASN A 236 -3.10 3.72 8.31
N ALA A 237 -2.43 3.57 9.47
CA ALA A 237 -3.07 3.65 10.79
C ALA A 237 -3.67 5.03 11.05
N CYS A 238 -2.98 6.12 10.66
CA CYS A 238 -3.53 7.48 10.76
C CYS A 238 -4.81 7.63 9.91
N GLY A 239 -4.79 7.21 8.64
CA GLY A 239 -5.96 7.25 7.77
C GLY A 239 -7.11 6.40 8.28
N THR A 240 -6.80 5.17 8.72
CA THR A 240 -7.80 4.28 9.31
C THR A 240 -8.39 4.85 10.61
N ALA A 241 -7.56 5.44 11.47
CA ALA A 241 -8.04 6.06 12.71
C ALA A 241 -9.02 7.21 12.43
N ILE A 242 -8.72 8.08 11.46
CA ILE A 242 -9.63 9.17 11.05
C ILE A 242 -10.94 8.60 10.48
N SER A 243 -10.87 7.57 9.62
CA SER A 243 -12.08 6.96 9.03
C SER A 243 -12.99 6.24 10.05
N LEU A 244 -12.45 5.84 11.19
CA LEU A 244 -13.19 5.20 12.29
C LEU A 244 -13.76 6.20 13.31
N LEU A 245 -13.44 7.48 13.19
CA LEU A 245 -14.04 8.52 14.06
C LEU A 245 -15.55 8.63 13.77
N PRO A 246 -16.36 8.97 14.80
CA PRO A 246 -17.76 9.34 14.59
C PRO A 246 -17.88 10.51 13.59
N GLU A 247 -18.95 10.52 12.80
CA GLU A 247 -19.21 11.56 11.79
C GLU A 247 -19.14 12.98 12.39
N SER A 248 -19.64 13.16 13.62
CA SER A 248 -19.55 14.44 14.35
C SER A 248 -18.12 14.90 14.59
N ALA A 249 -17.19 13.97 14.83
CA ALA A 249 -15.78 14.31 15.02
C ALA A 249 -15.08 14.61 13.68
N GLN A 250 -15.42 13.88 12.62
CA GLN A 250 -14.92 14.16 11.26
C GLN A 250 -15.40 15.56 10.81
N THR A 251 -16.68 15.86 10.96
CA THR A 251 -17.26 17.18 10.65
C THR A 251 -16.60 18.29 11.48
N ALA A 252 -16.30 18.03 12.76
CA ALA A 252 -15.60 19.00 13.59
C ALA A 252 -14.18 19.29 13.09
N ILE A 253 -13.46 18.27 12.59
CA ILE A 253 -12.14 18.46 11.99
C ILE A 253 -12.27 19.29 10.71
N ASP A 254 -13.21 18.93 9.81
CA ASP A 254 -13.39 19.61 8.52
C ASP A 254 -13.84 21.08 8.68
N SER A 255 -14.57 21.38 9.76
CA SER A 255 -15.04 22.74 10.08
C SER A 255 -14.02 23.61 10.80
N MET A 256 -12.82 23.13 11.09
CA MET A 256 -11.77 23.94 11.70
C MET A 256 -11.39 25.13 10.83
N PRO A 257 -11.04 26.28 11.42
CA PRO A 257 -10.55 27.44 10.68
C PRO A 257 -9.35 27.12 9.80
N PHE A 258 -9.30 27.68 8.60
CA PHE A 258 -8.24 27.45 7.61
C PHE A 258 -6.82 27.60 8.18
N PHE A 259 -6.57 28.58 9.07
CA PHE A 259 -5.26 28.75 9.67
C PHE A 259 -4.83 27.58 10.57
N ILE A 260 -5.78 26.83 11.16
CA ILE A 260 -5.48 25.61 11.92
C ILE A 260 -5.01 24.52 10.97
N HIS A 261 -5.68 24.33 9.82
CA HIS A 261 -5.27 23.38 8.80
C HIS A 261 -3.86 23.68 8.27
N ILE A 262 -3.54 24.96 8.04
CA ILE A 262 -2.18 25.38 7.65
C ILE A 262 -1.17 25.09 8.77
N GLY A 263 -1.54 25.31 10.03
CA GLY A 263 -0.69 24.97 11.19
C GLY A 263 -0.40 23.46 11.26
N ILE A 264 -1.41 22.62 11.08
CA ILE A 264 -1.26 21.14 11.06
C ILE A 264 -0.37 20.72 9.89
N LEU A 265 -0.59 21.27 8.71
CA LEU A 265 0.26 21.01 7.53
C LEU A 265 1.72 21.39 7.80
N ALA A 266 1.96 22.56 8.38
CA ALA A 266 3.31 23.03 8.70
C ALA A 266 4.02 22.10 9.70
N VAL A 267 3.31 21.63 10.74
CA VAL A 267 3.83 20.65 11.71
C VAL A 267 4.14 19.32 11.01
N GLY A 268 3.23 18.82 10.17
CA GLY A 268 3.45 17.60 9.39
C GLY A 268 4.68 17.70 8.48
N ALA A 269 4.83 18.84 7.78
CA ALA A 269 5.98 19.11 6.91
C ALA A 269 7.30 19.18 7.70
N ALA A 270 7.32 19.90 8.83
CA ALA A 270 8.49 20.02 9.69
C ALA A 270 8.91 18.67 10.27
N ALA A 271 7.97 17.88 10.77
CA ALA A 271 8.24 16.55 11.32
C ALA A 271 8.73 15.57 10.22
N THR A 272 8.16 15.64 9.02
CA THR A 272 8.63 14.83 7.88
C THR A 272 10.04 15.22 7.48
N LEU A 273 10.35 16.53 7.38
CA LEU A 273 11.69 17.01 7.09
C LEU A 273 12.69 16.58 8.18
N PHE A 274 12.31 16.71 9.45
CA PHE A 274 13.16 16.30 10.57
C PHE A 274 13.49 14.80 10.51
N GLY A 275 12.50 13.94 10.23
CA GLY A 275 12.73 12.51 10.05
C GLY A 275 13.63 12.17 8.86
N ILE A 276 13.49 12.87 7.74
CA ILE A 276 14.37 12.71 6.58
C ILE A 276 15.81 13.11 6.94
N LEU A 277 16.00 14.24 7.62
CA LEU A 277 17.31 14.72 8.05
C LEU A 277 18.00 13.75 9.02
N HIS A 278 17.25 13.13 9.93
CA HIS A 278 17.78 12.08 10.81
C HIS A 278 18.39 10.92 10.00
N PHE A 279 17.66 10.38 9.02
CA PHE A 279 18.19 9.29 8.19
C PHE A 279 19.34 9.73 7.25
N LEU A 280 19.51 11.02 7.01
CA LEU A 280 20.66 11.54 6.27
C LEU A 280 21.89 11.67 7.18
N SER A 281 21.74 12.10 8.45
CA SER A 281 22.84 12.28 9.40
C SER A 281 23.40 10.95 9.91
N ASP A 282 22.54 9.98 10.18
CA ASP A 282 22.92 8.63 10.69
C ASP A 282 23.96 7.94 9.78
N GLN A 283 23.86 8.14 8.45
CA GLN A 283 24.85 7.61 7.50
C GLN A 283 26.19 8.37 7.50
N GLN A 284 26.22 9.65 7.86
CA GLN A 284 27.48 10.39 7.93
C GLN A 284 28.31 9.91 9.11
N GLU A 285 27.69 9.66 10.25
CA GLU A 285 28.35 9.11 11.43
C GLU A 285 28.92 7.71 11.17
N ASP A 286 28.15 6.83 10.50
CA ASP A 286 28.63 5.49 10.13
C ASP A 286 29.81 5.54 9.14
N MET A 287 29.82 6.47 8.19
CA MET A 287 30.95 6.65 7.25
C MET A 287 32.18 7.24 7.93
N GLU A 288 32.02 8.19 8.84
CA GLU A 288 33.13 8.76 9.62
C GLU A 288 33.74 7.72 10.56
N ALA A 289 32.92 6.87 11.17
CA ALA A 289 33.39 5.77 12.00
C ALA A 289 34.14 4.67 11.24
N LEU A 290 33.88 4.51 9.94
CA LEU A 290 34.57 3.56 9.05
C LEU A 290 35.90 4.14 8.50
N MET A 291 36.07 5.47 8.51
CA MET A 291 37.29 6.15 8.01
C MET A 291 38.31 6.42 9.11
N ASN A 292 37.93 6.33 10.39
CA ASN A 292 38.79 6.48 11.57
C ASN A 292 39.15 5.12 12.16
#